data_a9a3688eb9446dd96b98db3d1bb32dd6
#
_entry.id   a9a3688eb9446dd96b98db3d1bb32dd6
#
_cell.length_a   1.000
_cell.length_b   1.000
_cell.length_c   1.000
_cell.angle_alpha   90.00
_cell.angle_beta   90.00
_cell.angle_gamma   90.00
#
_symmetry.space_group_name_H-M   'P 1'
#
loop_
_entity.id
_entity.type
_entity.pdbx_description
1 polymer ?
#
loop_
_entity_poly.entity_id
_entity_poly.type
_entity_poly.pdbx_seq_one_letter_code
_entity_poly.pdbx_strand_id
1 'polypeptide(L)'
;DLTNYNPDFNRDVFRDKSEDAYFGYFTGKPMHQLIDWIEEDRNFHAEHINRVLSGMFCCSTADKWSSTHGKDPSITHFHEDGLNRRWNSTQENWINIGDEDAEDQIGSVFAVQGIDLNKVGVMIGPDIRVNEDGKLEAVPDNHNNTNNKFSVEEMTDPMNQFEFTLYILNQYYVLLTRGIDGIRL
;
A
#
# COMPACT_ATOMS: atom_id res chain seq x y z
N ASP A 1 -4.38 -17.69 12.12
CA ASP A 1 -4.48 -17.92 10.69
C ASP A 1 -4.76 -16.57 10.00
N LEU A 2 -3.76 -16.02 9.32
CA LEU A 2 -3.81 -14.70 8.68
C LEU A 2 -4.76 -14.65 7.47
N THR A 3 -5.19 -15.80 6.97
CA THR A 3 -6.10 -15.87 5.82
C THR A 3 -7.56 -15.92 6.22
N ASN A 4 -7.88 -16.16 7.50
CA ASN A 4 -9.27 -16.25 7.95
C ASN A 4 -9.83 -14.87 8.24
N TYR A 5 -10.83 -14.48 7.47
CA TYR A 5 -11.68 -13.36 7.81
C TYR A 5 -12.60 -13.75 8.97
N ASN A 6 -12.51 -13.05 10.08
CA ASN A 6 -13.43 -13.23 11.21
C ASN A 6 -14.53 -12.15 11.14
N PRO A 7 -15.78 -12.51 10.76
CA PRO A 7 -16.87 -11.55 10.71
C PRO A 7 -17.28 -10.99 12.08
N ASP A 8 -16.93 -11.70 13.16
CA ASP A 8 -17.18 -11.28 14.54
C ASP A 8 -16.09 -10.34 15.07
N PHE A 9 -15.06 -10.06 14.26
CA PHE A 9 -14.05 -9.08 14.59
C PHE A 9 -14.73 -7.72 14.83
N ASN A 10 -14.48 -7.15 15.99
CA ASN A 10 -15.16 -5.91 16.38
C ASN A 10 -14.75 -4.77 15.44
N ARG A 11 -15.59 -4.52 14.44
CA ARG A 11 -15.38 -3.45 13.45
C ARG A 11 -15.38 -2.06 14.09
N ASP A 12 -15.91 -1.91 15.28
CA ASP A 12 -15.98 -0.62 15.97
C ASP A 12 -14.59 -0.14 16.38
N VAL A 13 -13.65 -1.05 16.63
CA VAL A 13 -12.22 -0.72 16.84
C VAL A 13 -11.61 0.00 15.66
N PHE A 14 -12.06 -0.33 14.44
CA PHE A 14 -11.58 0.27 13.18
C PHE A 14 -12.47 1.42 12.69
N ARG A 15 -13.61 1.65 13.33
CA ARG A 15 -14.52 2.75 13.01
C ARG A 15 -14.29 3.99 13.85
N ASP A 16 -13.36 3.93 14.77
CA ASP A 16 -13.01 5.12 15.51
C ASP A 16 -12.47 6.15 14.53
N LYS A 17 -13.32 7.12 14.24
CA LYS A 17 -13.02 8.25 13.34
C LYS A 17 -12.46 9.43 14.14
N SER A 18 -12.09 9.22 15.41
CA SER A 18 -11.39 10.26 16.12
C SER A 18 -10.08 10.58 15.42
N GLU A 19 -9.77 11.84 15.30
CA GLU A 19 -8.51 12.31 14.70
C GLU A 19 -7.30 11.73 15.43
N ASP A 20 -7.47 11.35 16.71
CA ASP A 20 -6.45 10.79 17.58
C ASP A 20 -6.34 9.25 17.49
N ALA A 21 -7.20 8.56 16.74
CA ALA A 21 -7.10 7.11 16.61
C ALA A 21 -5.82 6.70 15.90
N TYR A 22 -5.05 5.79 16.51
CA TYR A 22 -3.83 5.25 15.89
C TYR A 22 -4.12 4.55 14.58
N PHE A 23 -5.22 3.81 14.48
CA PHE A 23 -5.60 3.05 13.29
C PHE A 23 -6.99 3.48 12.77
N GLY A 24 -7.12 3.58 11.45
CA GLY A 24 -8.39 3.87 10.80
C GLY A 24 -8.36 3.56 9.30
N TYR A 25 -9.46 3.82 8.63
CA TYR A 25 -9.56 3.63 7.18
C TYR A 25 -10.45 4.67 6.52
N PHE A 26 -10.19 4.91 5.25
CA PHE A 26 -10.99 5.76 4.40
C PHE A 26 -11.76 4.95 3.37
N THR A 27 -12.90 5.47 2.93
CA THR A 27 -13.72 4.91 1.86
C THR A 27 -14.07 6.01 0.86
N GLY A 28 -14.27 5.64 -0.38
CA GLY A 28 -14.66 6.59 -1.44
C GLY A 28 -13.48 7.04 -2.28
N LYS A 29 -12.75 8.07 -1.91
CA LYS A 29 -11.53 8.53 -2.58
C LYS A 29 -10.31 8.29 -1.69
N PRO A 30 -9.86 7.05 -1.57
CA PRO A 30 -8.87 6.70 -0.55
C PRO A 30 -7.53 7.39 -0.77
N MET A 31 -7.06 7.53 -2.01
CA MET A 31 -5.78 8.18 -2.28
C MET A 31 -5.79 9.66 -1.87
N HIS A 32 -6.86 10.41 -2.21
CA HIS A 32 -7.00 11.79 -1.76
C HIS A 32 -7.01 11.88 -0.24
N GLN A 33 -7.85 11.08 0.41
CA GLN A 33 -8.01 11.11 1.85
C GLN A 33 -6.73 10.73 2.60
N LEU A 34 -5.97 9.77 2.09
CA LEU A 34 -4.68 9.40 2.68
C LEU A 34 -3.64 10.52 2.53
N ILE A 35 -3.59 11.17 1.35
CA ILE A 35 -2.66 12.27 1.11
C ILE A 35 -3.03 13.48 1.97
N ASP A 36 -4.30 13.88 1.97
CA ASP A 36 -4.79 15.00 2.79
C ASP A 36 -4.45 14.77 4.28
N TRP A 37 -4.65 13.56 4.78
CA TRP A 37 -4.37 13.22 6.17
C TRP A 37 -2.88 13.32 6.54
N ILE A 38 -1.97 12.90 5.66
CA ILE A 38 -0.52 13.03 5.92
C ILE A 38 -0.02 14.46 5.73
N GLU A 39 -0.61 15.22 4.80
CA GLU A 39 -0.27 16.63 4.57
C GLU A 39 -0.78 17.52 5.71
N GLU A 40 -1.97 17.24 6.23
CA GLU A 40 -2.48 17.94 7.41
C GLU A 40 -1.53 17.79 8.60
N ASP A 41 -1.02 16.60 8.86
CA ASP A 41 -0.06 16.38 9.95
C ASP A 41 1.24 17.18 9.75
N ARG A 42 1.74 17.28 8.52
CA ARG A 42 2.94 18.07 8.22
C ARG A 42 2.78 19.56 8.53
N ASN A 43 1.58 20.10 8.45
CA ASN A 43 1.33 21.50 8.79
C ASN A 43 1.57 21.79 10.28
N PHE A 44 1.47 20.77 11.13
CA PHE A 44 1.68 20.87 12.57
C PHE A 44 3.04 20.30 13.01
N HIS A 45 3.58 19.35 12.25
CA HIS A 45 4.77 18.57 12.57
C HIS A 45 5.69 18.47 11.33
N ALA A 46 6.36 19.55 11.02
CA ALA A 46 7.24 19.61 9.84
C ALA A 46 8.42 18.62 9.88
N GLU A 47 8.77 18.12 11.07
CA GLU A 47 9.80 17.11 11.29
C GLU A 47 9.33 15.67 11.06
N HIS A 48 8.01 15.46 10.92
CA HIS A 48 7.45 14.12 10.73
C HIS A 48 7.73 13.61 9.31
N ILE A 49 8.14 12.37 9.23
CA ILE A 49 8.27 11.65 7.97
C ILE A 49 6.96 10.88 7.74
N ASN A 50 6.07 11.47 6.97
CA ASN A 50 4.77 10.90 6.63
C ASN A 50 4.78 10.43 5.18
N ARG A 51 4.27 9.22 4.90
CA ARG A 51 4.29 8.67 3.55
C ARG A 51 3.01 7.85 3.25
N VAL A 52 2.63 7.85 1.97
CA VAL A 52 1.65 6.90 1.44
C VAL A 52 2.40 5.72 0.83
N LEU A 53 1.95 4.54 1.17
CA LEU A 53 2.51 3.26 0.71
C LEU A 53 1.43 2.47 -0.03
N SER A 54 1.84 1.56 -0.88
CA SER A 54 0.93 0.62 -1.52
C SER A 54 1.49 -0.79 -1.59
N GLY A 55 0.61 -1.77 -1.69
CA GLY A 55 0.96 -3.12 -2.12
C GLY A 55 1.61 -3.11 -3.51
N MET A 56 2.02 -4.28 -3.95
CA MET A 56 2.67 -4.48 -5.26
C MET A 56 1.65 -4.64 -6.39
N PHE A 57 0.52 -3.94 -6.32
CA PHE A 57 -0.47 -3.92 -7.40
C PHE A 57 -0.19 -2.77 -8.38
N CYS A 58 -0.50 -2.99 -9.63
CA CYS A 58 -0.33 -1.99 -10.67
C CYS A 58 -1.67 -1.55 -11.25
N CYS A 59 -1.76 -0.30 -11.62
CA CYS A 59 -2.98 0.40 -11.92
C CYS A 59 -3.57 0.05 -13.26
N SER A 60 -2.86 0.12 -14.34
CA SER A 60 -3.34 -0.26 -15.65
C SER A 60 -2.24 -0.92 -16.47
N THR A 61 -2.64 -1.62 -17.53
CA THR A 61 -1.68 -2.25 -18.44
C THR A 61 -0.85 -1.22 -19.22
N ALA A 62 -1.36 -0.01 -19.40
CA ALA A 62 -0.66 1.07 -20.12
C ALA A 62 0.42 1.74 -19.25
N ASP A 63 0.13 1.87 -17.94
CA ASP A 63 1.01 2.56 -16.99
C ASP A 63 1.76 1.58 -16.10
N LYS A 64 2.00 0.39 -16.61
CA LYS A 64 2.67 -0.68 -15.87
C LYS A 64 4.06 -0.22 -15.44
N TRP A 65 4.29 -0.25 -14.14
CA TRP A 65 5.60 0.09 -13.62
C TRP A 65 6.69 -0.81 -14.21
N SER A 66 7.77 -0.18 -14.61
CA SER A 66 9.02 -0.85 -15.00
C SER A 66 10.19 -0.04 -14.46
N SER A 67 11.36 -0.63 -14.39
CA SER A 67 12.57 0.07 -13.97
C SER A 67 12.91 1.27 -14.85
N THR A 68 12.45 1.30 -16.08
CA THR A 68 12.61 2.43 -17.02
C THR A 68 11.54 3.49 -16.76
N HIS A 69 10.26 3.07 -16.66
CA HIS A 69 9.13 3.97 -16.42
C HIS A 69 9.20 4.59 -15.02
N GLY A 70 9.65 3.85 -14.01
CA GLY A 70 9.81 4.37 -12.66
C GLY A 70 10.80 5.56 -12.57
N LYS A 71 11.71 5.71 -13.52
CA LYS A 71 12.67 6.82 -13.58
C LYS A 71 12.19 8.01 -14.40
N ASP A 72 11.13 7.86 -15.16
CA ASP A 72 10.55 8.94 -15.96
C ASP A 72 9.58 9.77 -15.10
N PRO A 73 9.91 11.03 -14.79
CA PRO A 73 9.06 11.88 -13.95
C PRO A 73 7.72 12.23 -14.58
N SER A 74 7.55 12.04 -15.89
CA SER A 74 6.31 12.31 -16.60
C SER A 74 5.29 11.19 -16.50
N ILE A 75 5.71 10.00 -16.03
CA ILE A 75 4.86 8.81 -15.93
C ILE A 75 4.33 8.69 -14.50
N THR A 76 3.02 8.67 -14.37
CA THR A 76 2.30 8.42 -13.12
C THR A 76 1.59 7.08 -13.17
N HIS A 77 1.42 6.43 -12.03
CA HIS A 77 0.94 5.06 -11.91
C HIS A 77 -0.39 4.96 -11.18
N PHE A 78 -0.66 5.89 -10.28
CA PHE A 78 -1.89 5.99 -9.53
C PHE A 78 -2.66 7.24 -9.93
N HIS A 79 -3.96 7.05 -10.22
CA HIS A 79 -4.85 8.11 -10.69
C HIS A 79 -6.18 8.05 -9.94
N GLU A 80 -6.57 9.15 -9.33
CA GLU A 80 -7.85 9.30 -8.65
C GLU A 80 -8.36 10.73 -8.82
N ASP A 81 -9.41 10.92 -9.61
CA ASP A 81 -10.10 12.19 -9.82
C ASP A 81 -9.18 13.41 -10.07
N GLY A 82 -8.21 13.25 -10.95
CA GLY A 82 -7.24 14.29 -11.31
C GLY A 82 -5.98 14.33 -10.44
N LEU A 83 -5.97 13.63 -9.32
CA LEU A 83 -4.76 13.41 -8.55
C LEU A 83 -3.95 12.30 -9.20
N ASN A 84 -2.69 12.58 -9.47
CA ASN A 84 -1.78 11.62 -10.10
C ASN A 84 -0.54 11.45 -9.21
N ARG A 85 -0.09 10.22 -9.02
CA ARG A 85 1.10 9.92 -8.22
C ARG A 85 1.97 8.87 -8.90
N ARG A 86 3.27 9.05 -8.77
CA ARG A 86 4.28 8.08 -9.18
C ARG A 86 4.34 6.95 -8.15
N TRP A 87 4.74 5.78 -8.57
CA TRP A 87 4.91 4.64 -7.68
C TRP A 87 6.34 4.13 -7.72
N ASN A 88 6.93 3.97 -6.52
CA ASN A 88 8.22 3.29 -6.33
C ASN A 88 9.31 3.75 -7.33
N SER A 89 9.32 5.05 -7.63
CA SER A 89 10.19 5.62 -8.67
C SER A 89 11.61 5.83 -8.19
N THR A 90 11.78 6.22 -6.92
CA THR A 90 13.08 6.31 -6.26
C THR A 90 13.03 5.67 -4.89
N GLN A 91 14.13 5.07 -4.49
CA GLN A 91 14.33 4.59 -3.12
C GLN A 91 15.42 5.42 -2.42
N GLU A 92 16.26 6.04 -3.21
CA GLU A 92 17.31 6.92 -2.71
C GLU A 92 16.67 8.22 -2.22
N ASN A 93 17.00 8.61 -1.01
CA ASN A 93 16.48 9.83 -0.36
C ASN A 93 14.97 9.88 -0.14
N TRP A 94 14.24 8.79 -0.39
CA TRP A 94 12.78 8.78 -0.28
C TRP A 94 12.25 9.10 1.12
N ILE A 95 13.08 8.93 2.14
CA ILE A 95 12.77 9.29 3.53
C ILE A 95 13.11 10.76 3.85
N ASN A 96 13.79 11.49 2.97
CA ASN A 96 14.18 12.85 3.24
C ASN A 96 12.97 13.79 3.30
N ILE A 97 12.94 14.62 4.31
CA ILE A 97 11.92 15.66 4.46
C ILE A 97 12.27 16.81 3.51
N GLY A 98 11.23 17.36 2.86
CA GLY A 98 11.37 18.48 1.93
C GLY A 98 11.91 18.11 0.56
N ASP A 99 12.06 16.83 0.26
CA ASP A 99 12.27 16.36 -1.11
C ASP A 99 10.90 16.18 -1.79
N GLU A 100 10.45 17.19 -2.52
CA GLU A 100 9.15 17.20 -3.20
C GLU A 100 8.98 15.99 -4.13
N ASP A 101 10.05 15.54 -4.78
CA ASP A 101 10.03 14.39 -5.68
C ASP A 101 9.76 13.08 -4.91
N ALA A 102 10.29 12.95 -3.71
CA ALA A 102 10.03 11.82 -2.84
C ALA A 102 8.63 11.88 -2.19
N GLU A 103 8.18 13.07 -1.83
CA GLU A 103 6.88 13.29 -1.18
C GLU A 103 5.70 13.03 -2.11
N ASP A 104 5.86 13.30 -3.40
CA ASP A 104 4.85 13.03 -4.43
C ASP A 104 4.75 11.57 -4.87
N GLN A 105 5.54 10.69 -4.30
CA GLN A 105 5.56 9.28 -4.65
C GLN A 105 4.85 8.41 -3.62
N ILE A 106 4.14 7.40 -4.12
CA ILE A 106 3.65 6.28 -3.32
C ILE A 106 4.76 5.24 -3.23
N GLY A 107 5.16 4.89 -2.02
CA GLY A 107 6.21 3.91 -1.77
C GLY A 107 5.72 2.47 -1.85
N SER A 108 6.65 1.55 -2.00
CA SER A 108 6.41 0.12 -1.91
C SER A 108 7.09 -0.48 -0.67
N VAL A 109 6.86 -1.76 -0.43
CA VAL A 109 7.50 -2.50 0.65
C VAL A 109 9.03 -2.40 0.62
N PHE A 110 9.62 -2.26 -0.56
CA PHE A 110 11.08 -2.15 -0.71
C PHE A 110 11.64 -0.80 -0.21
N ALA A 111 10.83 0.24 -0.25
CA ALA A 111 11.24 1.58 0.21
C ALA A 111 11.27 1.71 1.73
N VAL A 112 10.58 0.82 2.46
CA VAL A 112 10.37 0.95 3.91
C VAL A 112 10.93 -0.19 4.75
N GLN A 113 11.71 -1.08 4.16
CA GLN A 113 12.36 -2.14 4.93
C GLN A 113 13.36 -1.58 5.93
N GLY A 114 13.09 -1.81 7.23
CA GLY A 114 13.95 -1.31 8.30
C GLY A 114 13.80 0.18 8.62
N ILE A 115 12.75 0.83 8.13
CA ILE A 115 12.46 2.25 8.36
C ILE A 115 11.11 2.35 9.04
N ASP A 116 11.04 3.17 10.09
CA ASP A 116 9.80 3.58 10.73
C ASP A 116 9.45 5.00 10.30
N LEU A 117 8.17 5.27 10.14
CA LEU A 117 7.61 6.54 9.68
C LEU A 117 6.67 7.08 10.76
N ASN A 118 6.39 8.36 10.76
CA ASN A 118 5.43 8.91 11.70
C ASN A 118 4.00 8.51 11.34
N LYS A 119 3.42 9.06 10.31
CA LYS A 119 2.11 8.63 9.80
C LYS A 119 2.22 7.91 8.48
N VAL A 120 1.44 6.84 8.33
CA VAL A 120 1.47 5.97 7.16
C VAL A 120 0.07 5.76 6.62
N GLY A 121 -0.14 6.20 5.37
CA GLY A 121 -1.29 5.79 4.56
C GLY A 121 -0.95 4.52 3.80
N VAL A 122 -1.78 3.48 3.87
CA VAL A 122 -1.55 2.23 3.13
C VAL A 122 -2.70 1.96 2.18
N MET A 123 -2.40 1.96 0.89
CA MET A 123 -3.35 1.56 -0.14
C MET A 123 -3.37 0.04 -0.29
N ILE A 124 -4.51 -0.58 0.00
CA ILE A 124 -4.75 -2.00 -0.27
C ILE A 124 -5.37 -2.13 -1.66
N GLY A 125 -4.74 -2.93 -2.49
CA GLY A 125 -5.09 -3.05 -3.89
C GLY A 125 -5.84 -4.35 -4.26
N PRO A 126 -6.15 -4.49 -5.55
CA PRO A 126 -6.85 -5.65 -6.06
C PRO A 126 -6.01 -6.93 -6.16
N ASP A 127 -4.76 -6.90 -5.69
CA ASP A 127 -3.87 -8.05 -5.59
C ASP A 127 -4.23 -9.01 -4.44
N ILE A 128 -5.18 -8.58 -3.58
CA ILE A 128 -5.80 -9.40 -2.55
C ILE A 128 -7.31 -9.19 -2.54
N ARG A 129 -8.06 -10.26 -2.28
CA ARG A 129 -9.52 -10.22 -2.16
C ARG A 129 -10.01 -11.16 -1.06
N VAL A 130 -11.26 -10.98 -0.67
CA VAL A 130 -11.98 -11.98 0.14
C VAL A 130 -12.69 -12.92 -0.83
N ASN A 131 -12.44 -14.21 -0.71
CA ASN A 131 -13.09 -15.25 -1.53
C ASN A 131 -14.49 -15.61 -1.01
N GLU A 132 -15.16 -16.56 -1.69
CA GLU A 132 -16.53 -16.99 -1.35
C GLU A 132 -16.63 -17.62 0.05
N ASP A 133 -15.54 -18.20 0.55
CA ASP A 133 -15.45 -18.78 1.89
C ASP A 133 -15.16 -17.75 2.99
N GLY A 134 -15.04 -16.47 2.65
CA GLY A 134 -14.70 -15.40 3.58
C GLY A 134 -13.22 -15.35 3.96
N LYS A 135 -12.35 -16.00 3.19
CA LYS A 135 -10.90 -16.00 3.42
C LYS A 135 -10.19 -15.01 2.50
N LEU A 136 -9.08 -14.47 2.97
CA LEU A 136 -8.19 -13.67 2.13
C LEU A 136 -7.47 -14.57 1.11
N GLU A 137 -7.46 -14.13 -0.12
CA GLU A 137 -6.87 -14.82 -1.25
C GLU A 137 -6.14 -13.83 -2.16
N ALA A 138 -4.94 -14.19 -2.57
CA ALA A 138 -4.19 -13.40 -3.54
C ALA A 138 -4.78 -13.50 -4.94
N VAL A 139 -4.67 -12.40 -5.69
CA VAL A 139 -5.02 -12.33 -7.11
C VAL A 139 -3.73 -12.10 -7.91
N PRO A 140 -3.07 -13.18 -8.39
CA PRO A 140 -1.73 -13.11 -8.98
C PRO A 140 -1.62 -12.18 -10.17
N ASP A 141 -2.66 -12.10 -10.98
CA ASP A 141 -2.69 -11.25 -12.19
C ASP A 141 -2.62 -9.76 -11.87
N ASN A 142 -3.06 -9.39 -10.67
CA ASN A 142 -3.02 -8.02 -10.19
C ASN A 142 -1.73 -7.68 -9.44
N HIS A 143 -0.84 -8.65 -9.23
CA HIS A 143 0.42 -8.44 -8.55
C HIS A 143 1.55 -8.15 -9.53
N ASN A 144 2.29 -7.07 -9.32
CA ASN A 144 3.27 -6.55 -10.28
C ASN A 144 4.71 -7.06 -10.08
N ASN A 145 4.99 -7.80 -9.02
CA ASN A 145 6.32 -8.37 -8.82
C ASN A 145 6.50 -9.67 -9.62
N THR A 146 7.17 -9.57 -10.75
CA THR A 146 7.38 -10.71 -11.66
C THR A 146 8.40 -11.73 -11.14
N ASN A 147 9.27 -11.36 -10.20
CA ASN A 147 10.34 -12.24 -9.73
C ASN A 147 9.84 -13.37 -8.82
N ASN A 148 8.67 -13.22 -8.22
CA ASN A 148 8.09 -14.17 -7.27
C ASN A 148 6.70 -14.64 -7.71
N LYS A 149 6.40 -14.57 -8.99
CA LYS A 149 5.15 -15.11 -9.52
C LYS A 149 5.31 -16.60 -9.81
N PHE A 150 4.38 -17.38 -9.29
CA PHE A 150 4.13 -18.71 -9.83
C PHE A 150 3.58 -18.60 -11.24
N SER A 151 3.88 -19.55 -12.09
CA SER A 151 3.22 -19.68 -13.39
C SER A 151 1.72 -19.97 -13.21
N VAL A 152 0.93 -19.75 -14.26
CA VAL A 152 -0.51 -20.06 -14.24
C VAL A 152 -0.76 -21.55 -13.90
N GLU A 153 0.11 -22.43 -14.38
CA GLU A 153 0.04 -23.87 -14.11
C GLU A 153 0.34 -24.17 -12.64
N GLU A 154 1.38 -23.58 -12.07
CA GLU A 154 1.73 -23.72 -10.65
C GLU A 154 0.64 -23.18 -9.72
N MET A 155 -0.07 -22.13 -10.13
CA MET A 155 -1.19 -21.55 -9.35
C MET A 155 -2.45 -22.41 -9.33
N THR A 156 -2.51 -23.50 -10.10
CA THR A 156 -3.56 -24.51 -9.96
C THR A 156 -3.40 -25.38 -8.71
N ASP A 157 -2.21 -25.41 -8.13
CA ASP A 157 -1.93 -26.08 -6.85
C ASP A 157 -2.42 -25.20 -5.68
N PRO A 158 -3.34 -25.69 -4.85
CA PRO A 158 -3.82 -24.93 -3.69
C PRO A 158 -2.74 -24.53 -2.69
N MET A 159 -1.65 -25.28 -2.60
CA MET A 159 -0.52 -24.97 -1.73
C MET A 159 0.24 -23.74 -2.25
N ASN A 160 0.52 -23.70 -3.54
CA ASN A 160 1.17 -22.54 -4.16
C ASN A 160 0.31 -21.27 -4.06
N GLN A 161 -1.00 -21.42 -4.24
CA GLN A 161 -1.94 -20.31 -4.06
C GLN A 161 -1.94 -19.80 -2.62
N PHE A 162 -1.90 -20.70 -1.64
CA PHE A 162 -1.81 -20.35 -0.23
C PHE A 162 -0.47 -19.65 0.09
N GLU A 163 0.64 -20.18 -0.37
CA GLU A 163 1.98 -19.58 -0.17
C GLU A 163 2.05 -18.18 -0.78
N PHE A 164 1.51 -18.01 -1.98
CA PHE A 164 1.47 -16.70 -2.63
C PHE A 164 0.58 -15.71 -1.87
N THR A 165 -0.54 -16.18 -1.33
CA THR A 165 -1.41 -15.37 -0.47
C THR A 165 -0.66 -14.90 0.78
N LEU A 166 0.06 -15.80 1.45
CA LEU A 166 0.89 -15.44 2.61
C LEU A 166 2.00 -14.45 2.25
N TYR A 167 2.59 -14.61 1.08
CA TYR A 167 3.61 -13.68 0.59
C TYR A 167 3.06 -12.24 0.45
N ILE A 168 1.88 -12.07 -0.17
CA ILE A 168 1.24 -10.76 -0.30
C ILE A 168 0.81 -10.20 1.07
N LEU A 169 0.22 -11.04 1.93
CA LEU A 169 -0.16 -10.64 3.29
C LEU A 169 1.05 -10.16 4.11
N ASN A 170 2.20 -10.81 3.98
CA ASN A 170 3.42 -10.38 4.65
C ASN A 170 3.91 -9.02 4.14
N GLN A 171 3.76 -8.72 2.86
CA GLN A 171 4.06 -7.38 2.34
C GLN A 171 3.15 -6.33 3.00
N TYR A 172 1.84 -6.55 3.02
CA TYR A 172 0.92 -5.64 3.71
C TYR A 172 1.20 -5.54 5.21
N TYR A 173 1.55 -6.64 5.86
CA TYR A 173 1.95 -6.61 7.26
C TYR A 173 3.15 -5.68 7.49
N VAL A 174 4.17 -5.74 6.64
CA VAL A 174 5.31 -4.81 6.73
C VAL A 174 4.84 -3.38 6.58
N LEU A 175 4.00 -3.07 5.59
CA LEU A 175 3.49 -1.72 5.36
C LEU A 175 2.68 -1.20 6.56
N LEU A 176 1.80 -2.04 7.09
CA LEU A 176 0.90 -1.73 8.21
C LEU A 176 1.61 -1.61 9.58
N THR A 177 2.88 -1.95 9.65
CA THR A 177 3.67 -1.86 10.88
C THR A 177 4.71 -0.75 10.85
N ARG A 178 4.68 0.14 9.84
CA ARG A 178 5.68 1.20 9.69
C ARG A 178 5.32 2.51 10.38
N GLY A 179 4.05 2.75 10.67
CA GLY A 179 3.62 4.00 11.32
C GLY A 179 3.86 3.96 12.83
N ILE A 180 4.50 5.00 13.38
CA ILE A 180 4.70 5.18 14.82
C ILE A 180 3.48 5.88 15.43
N ASP A 181 3.02 6.96 14.79
CA ASP A 181 1.99 7.85 15.32
C ASP A 181 0.61 7.59 14.73
N GLY A 182 0.52 6.88 13.63
CA GLY A 182 -0.77 6.53 13.05
C GLY A 182 -0.71 5.80 11.71
N ILE A 183 -1.77 5.04 11.46
CA ILE A 183 -1.96 4.28 10.21
C ILE A 183 -3.37 4.47 9.70
N ARG A 184 -3.51 4.69 8.37
CA ARG A 184 -4.79 4.74 7.66
C ARG A 184 -4.76 3.84 6.42
N LEU A 185 -5.90 3.19 6.11
CA LEU A 185 -6.13 2.37 4.92
C LEU A 185 -7.04 3.10 3.94
#